data_ea337be744c7201f7806bb57ad60abc8
#
_entry.id   ea337be744c7201f7806bb57ad60abc8
#
_cell.length_a   1.000
_cell.length_b   1.000
_cell.length_c   1.000
_cell.angle_alpha   90.00
_cell.angle_beta   90.00
_cell.angle_gamma   90.00
#
_symmetry.space_group_name_H-M   'P 1'
#
loop_
_entity.id
_entity.type
_entity.pdbx_description
1 polymer ?
#
loop_
_entity_poly.entity_id
_entity_poly.type
_entity_poly.pdbx_seq_one_letter_code
_entity_poly.pdbx_strand_id
1 'polypeptide(L)'
;QQLVTEQTTADYRVEFGRISNALQMAENFSDWCNIYRRITSWDIELSESSDASIKEVIQFQKSEANQAFSKFVRRNYFDWINRRDDLTPVMSHTLMRSRILPIADENPKTTLLLIDNFRYDQWRSINPLLRGYYDVAVDDFYCAILPTATQYARNAIFAGLMPLAIDRLMPERWLNDNEEGGKNQYEEEFLRRQLQSNGKNYRWTFDKLVRPEAGRKLVDNIQRIYDADFSVIVYNFLDILSHARTETDIIRE
;
A
#
# COMPACT_ATOMS: atom_id res chain seq x y z
N GLN A 1 6.11 -27.97 20.90
CA GLN A 1 5.13 -26.89 20.55
C GLN A 1 4.76 -26.04 21.77
N GLN A 2 4.35 -26.64 22.90
CA GLN A 2 3.92 -25.90 24.10
C GLN A 2 5.00 -24.96 24.67
N LEU A 3 6.25 -25.41 24.77
CA LEU A 3 7.39 -24.60 25.23
C LEU A 3 7.69 -23.39 24.30
N VAL A 4 7.54 -23.56 22.99
CA VAL A 4 7.72 -22.46 22.02
C VAL A 4 6.63 -21.42 22.20
N THR A 5 5.37 -21.83 22.38
CA THR A 5 4.24 -20.91 22.59
C THR A 5 4.38 -20.12 23.89
N GLU A 6 4.84 -20.73 24.98
CA GLU A 6 5.09 -20.06 26.26
C GLU A 6 6.21 -19.01 26.15
N GLN A 7 7.29 -19.33 25.43
CA GLN A 7 8.38 -18.39 25.17
C GLN A 7 7.90 -17.20 24.34
N THR A 8 7.20 -17.45 23.24
CA THR A 8 6.64 -16.39 22.38
C THR A 8 5.71 -15.47 23.16
N THR A 9 4.88 -16.03 24.05
CA THR A 9 3.99 -15.23 24.92
C THR A 9 4.79 -14.37 25.91
N ALA A 10 5.86 -14.91 26.50
CA ALA A 10 6.72 -14.16 27.42
C ALA A 10 7.45 -13.01 26.69
N ASP A 11 7.98 -13.28 25.51
CA ASP A 11 8.67 -12.31 24.68
C ASP A 11 7.73 -11.17 24.25
N TYR A 12 6.48 -11.50 23.89
CA TYR A 12 5.48 -10.47 23.58
C TYR A 12 5.12 -9.59 24.77
N ARG A 13 5.07 -10.12 25.99
CA ARG A 13 4.80 -9.31 27.19
C ARG A 13 5.85 -8.21 27.38
N VAL A 14 7.11 -8.53 27.11
CA VAL A 14 8.20 -7.54 27.13
C VAL A 14 8.02 -6.53 26.00
N GLU A 15 7.70 -7.01 24.82
CA GLU A 15 7.51 -6.18 23.63
C GLU A 15 6.29 -5.28 23.74
N PHE A 16 5.21 -5.73 24.37
CA PHE A 16 4.03 -4.93 24.66
C PHE A 16 4.40 -3.61 25.36
N GLY A 17 5.25 -3.67 26.41
CA GLY A 17 5.73 -2.48 27.11
C GLY A 17 6.54 -1.55 26.19
N ARG A 18 7.38 -2.11 25.33
CA ARG A 18 8.17 -1.34 24.37
C ARG A 18 7.30 -0.65 23.31
N ILE A 19 6.28 -1.36 22.79
CA ILE A 19 5.34 -0.77 21.84
C ILE A 19 4.51 0.33 22.51
N SER A 20 4.03 0.10 23.74
CA SER A 20 3.27 1.11 24.49
C SER A 20 4.08 2.37 24.76
N ASN A 21 5.35 2.24 25.09
CA ASN A 21 6.26 3.39 25.21
C ASN A 21 6.47 4.10 23.86
N ALA A 22 6.67 3.34 22.78
CA ALA A 22 6.83 3.91 21.44
C ALA A 22 5.59 4.69 21.00
N LEU A 23 4.37 4.21 21.32
CA LEU A 23 3.12 4.91 21.05
C LEU A 23 3.03 6.29 21.73
N GLN A 24 3.59 6.41 22.94
CA GLN A 24 3.61 7.67 23.69
C GLN A 24 4.67 8.65 23.14
N MET A 25 5.76 8.12 22.58
CA MET A 25 6.91 8.89 22.12
C MET A 25 6.92 9.18 20.62
N ALA A 26 5.95 8.67 19.86
CA ALA A 26 5.91 8.83 18.41
C ALA A 26 5.62 10.28 18.00
N GLU A 27 6.57 10.92 17.34
CA GLU A 27 6.52 12.33 16.92
C GLU A 27 6.37 12.51 15.42
N ASN A 28 6.86 11.56 14.63
CA ASN A 28 6.90 11.65 13.18
C ASN A 28 6.37 10.39 12.48
N PHE A 29 6.17 10.45 11.17
CA PHE A 29 5.62 9.34 10.39
C PHE A 29 6.51 8.08 10.41
N SER A 30 7.83 8.25 10.49
CA SER A 30 8.77 7.11 10.57
C SER A 30 8.60 6.32 11.86
N ASP A 31 8.33 6.98 12.98
CA ASP A 31 8.05 6.31 14.26
C ASP A 31 6.81 5.43 14.13
N TRP A 32 5.76 5.94 13.50
CA TRP A 32 4.53 5.19 13.24
C TRP A 32 4.73 4.00 12.30
N CYS A 33 5.58 4.14 11.28
CA CYS A 33 5.96 3.02 10.42
C CYS A 33 6.64 1.90 11.22
N ASN A 34 7.55 2.25 12.12
CA ASN A 34 8.23 1.29 12.98
C ASN A 34 7.28 0.60 13.96
N ILE A 35 6.36 1.35 14.57
CA ILE A 35 5.32 0.78 15.45
C ILE A 35 4.44 -0.19 14.66
N TYR A 36 4.01 0.19 13.47
CA TYR A 36 3.18 -0.67 12.61
C TYR A 36 3.88 -1.97 12.22
N ARG A 37 5.17 -1.91 11.85
CA ARG A 37 5.98 -3.10 11.57
C ARG A 37 6.02 -4.07 12.76
N ARG A 38 6.25 -3.53 13.96
CA ARG A 38 6.34 -4.33 15.19
C ARG A 38 5.02 -4.98 15.53
N ILE A 39 3.93 -4.22 15.55
CA ILE A 39 2.58 -4.74 15.83
C ILE A 39 2.20 -5.81 14.80
N THR A 40 2.43 -5.57 13.50
CA THR A 40 2.12 -6.55 12.45
C THR A 40 2.93 -7.82 12.59
N SER A 41 4.22 -7.73 12.93
CA SER A 41 5.05 -8.92 13.16
C SER A 41 4.52 -9.78 14.30
N TRP A 42 4.15 -9.16 15.42
CA TRP A 42 3.59 -9.88 16.56
C TRP A 42 2.19 -10.41 16.30
N ASP A 43 1.35 -9.68 15.56
CA ASP A 43 0.02 -10.15 15.17
C ASP A 43 0.09 -11.44 14.32
N ILE A 44 1.05 -11.50 13.39
CA ILE A 44 1.32 -12.71 12.59
C ILE A 44 1.82 -13.85 13.50
N GLU A 45 2.82 -13.59 14.34
CA GLU A 45 3.45 -14.62 15.18
C GLU A 45 2.46 -15.20 16.20
N LEU A 46 1.59 -14.37 16.76
CA LEU A 46 0.58 -14.79 17.74
C LEU A 46 -0.70 -15.32 17.07
N SER A 47 -0.86 -15.21 15.76
CA SER A 47 -2.07 -15.67 15.06
C SER A 47 -2.30 -17.18 15.24
N GLU A 48 -1.23 -17.97 15.28
CA GLU A 48 -1.27 -19.41 15.46
C GLU A 48 -1.29 -19.85 16.95
N SER A 49 -1.20 -18.91 17.89
CA SER A 49 -1.27 -19.21 19.31
C SER A 49 -2.63 -19.79 19.70
N SER A 50 -2.63 -20.83 20.53
CA SER A 50 -3.86 -21.37 21.15
C SER A 50 -4.33 -20.54 22.36
N ASP A 51 -3.52 -19.59 22.84
CA ASP A 51 -3.86 -18.74 23.99
C ASP A 51 -4.74 -17.57 23.54
N ALA A 52 -6.05 -17.68 23.84
CA ALA A 52 -7.02 -16.64 23.52
C ALA A 52 -6.70 -15.31 24.23
N SER A 53 -6.13 -15.37 25.44
CA SER A 53 -5.86 -14.16 26.23
C SER A 53 -4.79 -13.28 25.56
N ILE A 54 -3.76 -13.89 24.98
CA ILE A 54 -2.71 -13.14 24.28
C ILE A 54 -3.22 -12.52 22.98
N LYS A 55 -4.17 -13.20 22.31
CA LYS A 55 -4.83 -12.63 21.13
C LYS A 55 -5.68 -11.41 21.47
N GLU A 56 -6.36 -11.41 22.61
CA GLU A 56 -7.08 -10.22 23.07
C GLU A 56 -6.13 -9.06 23.39
N VAL A 57 -4.98 -9.34 24.00
CA VAL A 57 -3.98 -8.32 24.34
C VAL A 57 -3.42 -7.66 23.08
N ILE A 58 -3.06 -8.42 22.03
CA ILE A 58 -2.58 -7.82 20.77
C ILE A 58 -3.67 -7.02 20.06
N GLN A 59 -4.93 -7.48 20.08
CA GLN A 59 -6.02 -6.72 19.50
C GLN A 59 -6.30 -5.41 20.26
N PHE A 60 -6.18 -5.42 21.58
CA PHE A 60 -6.25 -4.21 22.39
C PHE A 60 -5.14 -3.23 22.02
N GLN A 61 -3.89 -3.69 21.93
CA GLN A 61 -2.74 -2.85 21.54
C GLN A 61 -2.89 -2.28 20.12
N LYS A 62 -3.42 -3.06 19.17
CA LYS A 62 -3.77 -2.58 17.82
C LYS A 62 -4.80 -1.45 17.89
N SER A 63 -5.82 -1.61 18.73
CA SER A 63 -6.86 -0.58 18.90
C SER A 63 -6.27 0.71 19.48
N GLU A 64 -5.42 0.62 20.50
CA GLU A 64 -4.72 1.79 21.06
C GLU A 64 -3.85 2.48 20.01
N ALA A 65 -3.06 1.71 19.24
CA ALA A 65 -2.22 2.22 18.17
C ALA A 65 -3.04 2.95 17.09
N ASN A 66 -4.16 2.37 16.66
CA ASN A 66 -5.06 2.98 15.69
C ASN A 66 -5.65 4.31 16.19
N GLN A 67 -6.07 4.37 17.45
CA GLN A 67 -6.59 5.61 18.04
C GLN A 67 -5.51 6.70 18.14
N ALA A 68 -4.31 6.32 18.57
CA ALA A 68 -3.20 7.25 18.69
C ALA A 68 -2.73 7.74 17.30
N PHE A 69 -2.61 6.84 16.32
CA PHE A 69 -2.28 7.19 14.94
C PHE A 69 -3.33 8.10 14.30
N SER A 70 -4.62 7.84 14.53
CA SER A 70 -5.70 8.70 14.03
C SER A 70 -5.59 10.13 14.57
N LYS A 71 -5.22 10.28 15.85
CA LYS A 71 -4.97 11.60 16.45
C LYS A 71 -3.74 12.29 15.85
N PHE A 72 -2.67 11.51 15.58
CA PHE A 72 -1.47 12.00 14.92
C PHE A 72 -1.77 12.48 13.50
N VAL A 73 -2.44 11.68 12.69
CA VAL A 73 -2.85 12.05 11.33
C VAL A 73 -3.73 13.30 11.36
N ARG A 74 -4.74 13.36 12.21
CA ARG A 74 -5.65 14.52 12.33
C ARG A 74 -4.90 15.82 12.61
N ARG A 75 -3.81 15.78 13.39
CA ARG A 75 -3.01 16.96 13.72
C ARG A 75 -2.12 17.42 12.59
N ASN A 76 -1.61 16.49 11.77
CA ASN A 76 -0.54 16.76 10.81
C ASN A 76 -1.04 16.80 9.35
N TYR A 77 -2.14 16.13 9.03
CA TYR A 77 -2.58 15.88 7.65
C TYR A 77 -2.78 17.15 6.84
N PHE A 78 -3.35 18.20 7.44
CA PHE A 78 -3.56 19.47 6.75
C PHE A 78 -2.24 20.12 6.31
N ASP A 79 -1.24 20.07 7.17
CA ASP A 79 0.09 20.59 6.84
C ASP A 79 0.76 19.72 5.76
N TRP A 80 0.65 18.42 5.83
CA TRP A 80 1.20 17.51 4.81
C TRP A 80 0.66 17.74 3.40
N ILE A 81 -0.60 18.10 3.25
CA ILE A 81 -1.19 18.35 1.94
C ILE A 81 -0.95 19.79 1.44
N ASN A 82 -0.68 20.74 2.32
CA ASN A 82 -0.54 22.16 1.96
C ASN A 82 0.90 22.67 2.02
N ARG A 83 1.73 22.08 2.86
CA ARG A 83 3.14 22.44 3.04
C ARG A 83 4.01 21.26 2.63
N ARG A 84 5.11 21.56 1.96
CA ARG A 84 6.11 20.55 1.60
C ARG A 84 7.38 20.91 2.35
N ASP A 85 7.56 20.26 3.47
CA ASP A 85 8.77 20.33 4.27
C ASP A 85 9.38 18.93 4.43
N ASP A 86 10.55 18.84 5.06
CA ASP A 86 11.27 17.59 5.26
C ASP A 86 10.54 16.60 6.20
N LEU A 87 9.54 17.07 6.94
CA LEU A 87 8.72 16.26 7.84
C LEU A 87 7.48 15.68 7.16
N THR A 88 7.18 16.16 5.95
CA THR A 88 6.03 15.67 5.17
C THR A 88 6.32 14.26 4.64
N PRO A 89 5.52 13.24 4.98
CA PRO A 89 5.71 11.90 4.44
C PRO A 89 5.49 11.87 2.94
N VAL A 90 6.09 10.90 2.26
CA VAL A 90 5.68 10.57 0.89
C VAL A 90 4.21 10.18 0.92
N MET A 91 3.40 10.78 0.06
CA MET A 91 1.96 10.56 -0.02
C MET A 91 1.56 10.01 -1.38
N SER A 92 0.30 9.52 -1.54
CA SER A 92 -0.17 8.93 -2.81
C SER A 92 0.18 9.78 -4.03
N HIS A 93 -0.09 11.08 -4.00
CA HIS A 93 0.17 12.00 -5.12
C HIS A 93 1.64 12.37 -5.33
N THR A 94 2.52 12.05 -4.39
CA THR A 94 3.97 12.31 -4.51
C THR A 94 4.79 11.03 -4.71
N LEU A 95 4.19 9.84 -4.50
CA LEU A 95 4.87 8.55 -4.51
C LEU A 95 5.66 8.29 -5.80
N MET A 96 5.02 8.47 -6.95
CA MET A 96 5.68 8.24 -8.24
C MET A 96 6.93 9.11 -8.38
N ARG A 97 6.78 10.41 -8.20
CA ARG A 97 7.88 11.37 -8.38
C ARG A 97 8.98 11.20 -7.33
N SER A 98 8.62 10.89 -6.07
CA SER A 98 9.59 10.89 -4.96
C SER A 98 10.29 9.55 -4.77
N ARG A 99 9.73 8.43 -5.27
CA ARG A 99 10.26 7.07 -5.07
C ARG A 99 10.39 6.27 -6.35
N ILE A 100 9.32 6.18 -7.15
CA ILE A 100 9.28 5.24 -8.27
C ILE A 100 10.10 5.72 -9.47
N LEU A 101 9.89 6.97 -9.91
CA LEU A 101 10.60 7.51 -11.07
C LEU A 101 12.11 7.61 -10.86
N PRO A 102 12.64 8.00 -9.68
CA PRO A 102 14.09 7.93 -9.43
C PRO A 102 14.65 6.52 -9.58
N ILE A 103 13.95 5.50 -9.08
CA ILE A 103 14.36 4.09 -9.26
C ILE A 103 14.39 3.72 -10.76
N ALA A 104 13.34 4.12 -11.51
CA ALA A 104 13.26 3.84 -12.94
C ALA A 104 14.33 4.59 -13.77
N ASP A 105 14.74 5.77 -13.34
CA ASP A 105 15.84 6.52 -13.99
C ASP A 105 17.20 5.81 -13.83
N GLU A 106 17.44 5.24 -12.65
CA GLU A 106 18.70 4.56 -12.34
C GLU A 106 18.72 3.10 -12.84
N ASN A 107 17.55 2.49 -12.97
CA ASN A 107 17.41 1.06 -13.28
C ASN A 107 16.52 0.86 -14.51
N PRO A 108 17.07 0.75 -15.70
CA PRO A 108 16.31 0.38 -16.89
C PRO A 108 15.64 -0.99 -16.69
N LYS A 109 14.44 -1.16 -17.28
CA LYS A 109 13.60 -2.36 -17.11
C LYS A 109 12.90 -2.43 -15.73
N THR A 110 12.59 -1.29 -15.14
CA THR A 110 11.83 -1.23 -13.89
C THR A 110 10.36 -1.62 -14.13
N THR A 111 9.84 -2.50 -13.30
CA THR A 111 8.40 -2.85 -13.28
C THR A 111 7.78 -2.41 -11.95
N LEU A 112 6.77 -1.56 -12.02
CA LEU A 112 5.88 -1.24 -10.90
C LEU A 112 4.73 -2.23 -10.88
N LEU A 113 4.70 -3.14 -9.91
CA LEU A 113 3.56 -3.99 -9.63
C LEU A 113 2.74 -3.37 -8.49
N LEU A 114 1.57 -2.82 -8.81
CA LEU A 114 0.62 -2.30 -7.84
C LEU A 114 -0.45 -3.36 -7.57
N ILE A 115 -0.48 -3.90 -6.35
CA ILE A 115 -1.46 -4.90 -5.92
C ILE A 115 -2.49 -4.18 -5.03
N ASP A 116 -3.69 -4.02 -5.55
CA ASP A 116 -4.78 -3.34 -4.85
C ASP A 116 -5.29 -4.18 -3.68
N ASN A 117 -5.57 -3.51 -2.55
CA ASN A 117 -6.03 -4.15 -1.30
C ASN A 117 -5.09 -5.23 -0.73
N PHE A 118 -3.79 -5.15 -1.06
CA PHE A 118 -2.78 -6.06 -0.53
C PHE A 118 -2.20 -5.49 0.77
N ARG A 119 -2.45 -6.16 1.88
CA ARG A 119 -2.05 -5.68 3.21
C ARG A 119 -0.60 -6.05 3.54
N TYR A 120 0.01 -5.29 4.44
CA TYR A 120 1.39 -5.51 4.87
C TYR A 120 1.60 -6.87 5.58
N ASP A 121 0.62 -7.36 6.34
CA ASP A 121 0.67 -8.70 6.93
C ASP A 121 0.71 -9.80 5.87
N GLN A 122 -0.05 -9.65 4.79
CA GLN A 122 -0.02 -10.54 3.64
C GLN A 122 1.34 -10.50 2.92
N TRP A 123 1.90 -9.30 2.72
CA TRP A 123 3.25 -9.14 2.20
C TRP A 123 4.29 -9.88 3.07
N ARG A 124 4.24 -9.69 4.38
CA ARG A 124 5.15 -10.35 5.32
C ARG A 124 5.06 -11.88 5.24
N SER A 125 3.87 -12.42 5.01
CA SER A 125 3.64 -13.87 4.86
C SER A 125 4.15 -14.43 3.53
N ILE A 126 4.06 -13.65 2.43
CA ILE A 126 4.47 -14.08 1.09
C ILE A 126 5.96 -13.83 0.84
N ASN A 127 6.53 -12.76 1.38
CA ASN A 127 7.91 -12.34 1.12
C ASN A 127 8.95 -13.47 1.28
N PRO A 128 8.89 -14.36 2.32
CA PRO A 128 9.83 -15.46 2.43
C PRO A 128 9.82 -16.43 1.22
N LEU A 129 8.67 -16.58 0.58
CA LEU A 129 8.53 -17.44 -0.61
C LEU A 129 9.15 -16.80 -1.86
N LEU A 130 9.24 -15.47 -1.91
CA LEU A 130 9.80 -14.72 -3.03
C LEU A 130 11.32 -14.56 -2.96
N ARG A 131 11.93 -14.79 -1.80
CA ARG A 131 13.39 -14.65 -1.60
C ARG A 131 14.27 -15.56 -2.47
N GLY A 132 13.70 -16.61 -3.04
CA GLY A 132 14.36 -17.46 -4.03
C GLY A 132 14.48 -16.82 -5.42
N TYR A 133 13.76 -15.73 -5.66
CA TYR A 133 13.65 -15.07 -6.97
C TYR A 133 14.08 -13.61 -6.92
N TYR A 134 13.90 -12.91 -5.78
CA TYR A 134 14.13 -11.48 -5.64
C TYR A 134 14.74 -11.15 -4.29
N ASP A 135 15.65 -10.18 -4.28
CA ASP A 135 16.15 -9.54 -3.08
C ASP A 135 15.34 -8.27 -2.79
N VAL A 136 14.97 -8.09 -1.52
CA VAL A 136 14.30 -6.85 -1.08
C VAL A 136 15.36 -5.81 -0.74
N ALA A 137 15.54 -4.85 -1.62
CA ALA A 137 16.48 -3.75 -1.40
C ALA A 137 15.94 -2.71 -0.39
N VAL A 138 14.64 -2.40 -0.45
CA VAL A 138 13.98 -1.43 0.44
C VAL A 138 12.58 -1.95 0.80
N ASP A 139 12.22 -1.84 2.08
CA ASP A 139 10.87 -2.07 2.61
C ASP A 139 10.44 -0.80 3.35
N ASP A 140 9.56 -0.02 2.74
CA ASP A 140 9.15 1.29 3.24
C ASP A 140 7.64 1.52 3.09
N PHE A 141 7.14 2.61 3.70
CA PHE A 141 5.74 3.00 3.67
C PHE A 141 5.58 4.40 3.08
N TYR A 142 4.43 4.62 2.48
CA TYR A 142 3.96 5.97 2.16
C TYR A 142 2.61 6.22 2.85
N CYS A 143 2.25 7.48 3.05
CA CYS A 143 0.98 7.86 3.62
C CYS A 143 -0.08 7.99 2.50
N ALA A 144 -1.09 7.14 2.52
CA ALA A 144 -2.22 7.31 1.60
C ALA A 144 -2.96 8.63 1.88
N ILE A 145 -3.44 9.29 0.82
CA ILE A 145 -4.32 10.43 0.99
C ILE A 145 -5.68 9.98 1.56
N LEU A 146 -6.39 10.91 2.20
CA LEU A 146 -7.73 10.67 2.72
C LEU A 146 -8.78 11.28 1.80
N PRO A 147 -9.86 10.55 1.52
CA PRO A 147 -10.11 9.16 1.90
C PRO A 147 -9.19 8.19 1.17
N THR A 148 -8.89 7.05 1.81
CA THR A 148 -7.97 6.04 1.27
C THR A 148 -8.60 5.17 0.17
N ALA A 149 -9.88 5.39 -0.15
CA ALA A 149 -10.58 4.63 -1.17
C ALA A 149 -9.82 4.68 -2.51
N THR A 150 -9.82 3.56 -3.21
CA THR A 150 -9.07 3.32 -4.45
C THR A 150 -9.28 4.42 -5.49
N GLN A 151 -10.50 4.89 -5.65
CA GLN A 151 -10.89 6.00 -6.53
C GLN A 151 -10.06 7.27 -6.29
N TYR A 152 -9.78 7.62 -5.04
CA TYR A 152 -9.01 8.81 -4.68
C TYR A 152 -7.51 8.51 -4.64
N ALA A 153 -7.13 7.54 -3.81
CA ALA A 153 -5.72 7.28 -3.50
C ALA A 153 -4.93 6.75 -4.71
N ARG A 154 -5.50 5.79 -5.47
CA ARG A 154 -4.81 5.19 -6.61
C ARG A 154 -4.78 6.12 -7.82
N ASN A 155 -5.86 6.86 -8.12
CA ASN A 155 -5.84 7.90 -9.14
C ASN A 155 -4.79 8.98 -8.79
N ALA A 156 -4.66 9.36 -7.52
CA ALA A 156 -3.63 10.31 -7.10
C ALA A 156 -2.20 9.78 -7.31
N ILE A 157 -1.95 8.46 -7.14
CA ILE A 157 -0.65 7.85 -7.45
C ILE A 157 -0.32 8.06 -8.93
N PHE A 158 -1.23 7.69 -9.83
CA PHE A 158 -0.98 7.75 -11.27
C PHE A 158 -1.04 9.16 -11.86
N ALA A 159 -1.85 10.04 -11.30
CA ALA A 159 -1.92 11.43 -11.76
C ALA A 159 -0.79 12.32 -11.19
N GLY A 160 -0.20 11.95 -10.05
CA GLY A 160 0.73 12.82 -9.32
C GLY A 160 0.07 14.07 -8.75
N LEU A 161 -1.25 14.04 -8.56
CA LEU A 161 -2.08 15.17 -8.18
C LEU A 161 -3.09 14.77 -7.10
N MET A 162 -3.52 15.75 -6.31
CA MET A 162 -4.64 15.56 -5.40
C MET A 162 -5.96 15.47 -6.19
N PRO A 163 -7.00 14.75 -5.69
CA PRO A 163 -8.27 14.53 -6.39
C PRO A 163 -8.91 15.79 -6.95
N LEU A 164 -9.00 16.87 -6.18
CA LEU A 164 -9.54 18.14 -6.63
C LEU A 164 -8.75 18.75 -7.80
N ALA A 165 -7.44 18.54 -7.84
CA ALA A 165 -6.61 18.99 -8.95
C ALA A 165 -6.81 18.13 -10.20
N ILE A 166 -7.05 16.82 -10.04
CA ILE A 166 -7.40 15.92 -11.15
C ILE A 166 -8.72 16.38 -11.78
N ASP A 167 -9.76 16.57 -10.97
CA ASP A 167 -11.09 17.03 -11.40
C ASP A 167 -11.01 18.37 -12.15
N ARG A 168 -10.26 19.35 -11.62
CA ARG A 168 -10.11 20.66 -12.27
C ARG A 168 -9.33 20.64 -13.58
N LEU A 169 -8.31 19.80 -13.69
CA LEU A 169 -7.43 19.76 -14.86
C LEU A 169 -7.91 18.77 -15.93
N MET A 170 -8.69 17.79 -15.54
CA MET A 170 -9.17 16.70 -16.39
C MET A 170 -10.61 16.30 -15.99
N PRO A 171 -11.57 17.23 -16.01
CA PRO A 171 -12.93 16.96 -15.50
C PRO A 171 -13.62 15.80 -16.24
N GLU A 172 -13.31 15.60 -17.51
CA GLU A 172 -13.86 14.50 -18.31
C GLU A 172 -13.23 13.12 -18.00
N ARG A 173 -12.20 13.08 -17.13
CA ARG A 173 -11.52 11.88 -16.66
C ARG A 173 -11.76 11.59 -15.18
N TRP A 174 -12.49 12.46 -14.51
CA TRP A 174 -12.86 12.32 -13.12
C TRP A 174 -14.33 11.91 -13.00
N LEU A 175 -14.61 10.89 -12.19
CA LEU A 175 -15.97 10.46 -11.87
C LEU A 175 -16.17 10.56 -10.36
N ASN A 176 -17.21 11.28 -9.95
CA ASN A 176 -17.61 11.39 -8.55
C ASN A 176 -18.30 10.13 -8.04
N ASP A 177 -18.46 9.98 -6.72
CA ASP A 177 -19.02 8.78 -6.09
C ASP A 177 -20.43 8.43 -6.59
N ASN A 178 -21.23 9.43 -6.89
CA ASN A 178 -22.61 9.30 -7.35
C ASN A 178 -22.76 9.11 -8.86
N GLU A 179 -21.67 9.15 -9.63
CA GLU A 179 -21.68 8.95 -11.08
C GLU A 179 -21.49 7.48 -11.44
N GLU A 180 -22.15 6.99 -12.48
CA GLU A 180 -21.97 5.63 -12.96
C GLU A 180 -20.65 5.47 -13.71
N GLY A 181 -20.05 4.26 -13.63
CA GLY A 181 -18.85 3.91 -14.39
C GLY A 181 -17.66 3.54 -13.53
N GLY A 182 -16.60 3.12 -14.19
CA GLY A 182 -15.35 2.69 -13.54
C GLY A 182 -14.54 3.89 -13.07
N LYS A 183 -14.47 4.10 -11.76
CA LYS A 183 -13.79 5.25 -11.14
C LYS A 183 -12.28 5.32 -11.42
N ASN A 184 -11.67 4.21 -11.77
CA ASN A 184 -10.23 4.08 -12.03
C ASN A 184 -9.93 3.69 -13.48
N GLN A 185 -10.79 4.07 -14.44
CA GLN A 185 -10.60 3.67 -15.85
C GLN A 185 -9.51 4.47 -16.58
N TYR A 186 -9.15 5.66 -16.10
CA TYR A 186 -8.20 6.58 -16.74
C TYR A 186 -6.79 6.56 -16.16
N GLU A 187 -6.44 5.56 -15.35
CA GLU A 187 -5.13 5.45 -14.69
C GLU A 187 -3.96 5.47 -15.67
N GLU A 188 -4.07 4.81 -16.82
CA GLU A 188 -3.04 4.83 -17.87
C GLU A 188 -2.84 6.24 -18.43
N GLU A 189 -3.91 7.00 -18.62
CA GLU A 189 -3.84 8.36 -19.15
C GLU A 189 -3.26 9.33 -18.10
N PHE A 190 -3.61 9.16 -16.83
CA PHE A 190 -3.01 9.89 -15.72
C PHE A 190 -1.50 9.64 -15.65
N LEU A 191 -1.08 8.36 -15.75
CA LEU A 191 0.34 8.01 -15.77
C LEU A 191 1.05 8.65 -16.96
N ARG A 192 0.48 8.58 -18.16
CA ARG A 192 1.06 9.21 -19.37
C ARG A 192 1.33 10.69 -19.14
N ARG A 193 0.35 11.43 -18.63
CA ARG A 193 0.50 12.83 -18.29
C ARG A 193 1.55 13.08 -17.23
N GLN A 194 1.59 12.25 -16.19
CA GLN A 194 2.58 12.37 -15.12
C GLN A 194 4.00 12.14 -15.65
N LEU A 195 4.21 11.12 -16.47
CA LEU A 195 5.51 10.88 -17.11
C LEU A 195 5.95 12.08 -17.95
N GLN A 196 5.07 12.59 -18.79
CA GLN A 196 5.32 13.77 -19.62
C GLN A 196 5.67 15.00 -18.79
N SER A 197 4.89 15.29 -17.74
CA SER A 197 5.12 16.46 -16.87
C SER A 197 6.40 16.37 -16.06
N ASN A 198 6.94 15.16 -15.85
CA ASN A 198 8.24 14.94 -15.23
C ASN A 198 9.39 14.76 -16.26
N GLY A 199 9.15 15.03 -17.55
CA GLY A 199 10.15 14.95 -18.61
C GLY A 199 10.64 13.53 -18.90
N LYS A 200 9.83 12.50 -18.63
CA LYS A 200 10.19 11.10 -18.81
C LYS A 200 9.83 10.61 -20.21
N ASN A 201 10.82 10.11 -20.95
CA ASN A 201 10.68 9.59 -22.31
C ASN A 201 10.89 8.07 -22.36
N TYR A 202 10.41 7.34 -21.34
CA TYR A 202 10.49 5.89 -21.32
C TYR A 202 9.66 5.26 -22.44
N ARG A 203 10.12 4.13 -22.98
CA ARG A 203 9.23 3.14 -23.59
C ARG A 203 8.53 2.45 -22.44
N TRP A 204 7.23 2.65 -22.29
CA TRP A 204 6.51 2.14 -21.14
C TRP A 204 5.27 1.35 -21.53
N THR A 205 4.83 0.49 -20.61
CA THR A 205 3.60 -0.32 -20.74
C THR A 205 2.72 -0.13 -19.50
N PHE A 206 1.43 -0.32 -19.70
CA PHE A 206 0.44 -0.32 -18.63
C PHE A 206 -0.51 -1.51 -18.83
N ASP A 207 -0.64 -2.35 -17.80
CA ASP A 207 -1.51 -3.52 -17.80
C ASP A 207 -2.37 -3.53 -16.55
N LYS A 208 -3.67 -3.84 -16.71
CA LYS A 208 -4.61 -3.94 -15.60
C LYS A 208 -5.21 -5.34 -15.55
N LEU A 209 -4.89 -6.07 -14.49
CA LEU A 209 -5.28 -7.45 -14.27
C LEU A 209 -6.50 -7.49 -13.34
N VAL A 210 -7.69 -7.52 -13.94
CA VAL A 210 -8.98 -7.58 -13.23
C VAL A 210 -9.60 -8.99 -13.22
N ARG A 211 -9.03 -9.93 -13.99
CA ARG A 211 -9.49 -11.33 -14.10
C ARG A 211 -8.29 -12.26 -14.30
N PRO A 212 -8.39 -13.55 -13.91
CA PRO A 212 -7.30 -14.51 -14.09
C PRO A 212 -6.82 -14.65 -15.55
N GLU A 213 -7.72 -14.51 -16.52
CA GLU A 213 -7.42 -14.60 -17.95
C GLU A 213 -6.51 -13.45 -18.42
N ALA A 214 -6.63 -12.27 -17.79
CA ALA A 214 -5.74 -11.14 -18.08
C ALA A 214 -4.30 -11.44 -17.66
N GLY A 215 -4.11 -12.16 -16.54
CA GLY A 215 -2.80 -12.64 -16.11
C GLY A 215 -2.16 -13.61 -17.11
N ARG A 216 -2.92 -14.55 -17.68
CA ARG A 216 -2.43 -15.46 -18.74
C ARG A 216 -2.01 -14.69 -19.98
N LYS A 217 -2.85 -13.75 -20.44
CA LYS A 217 -2.51 -12.88 -21.57
C LYS A 217 -1.26 -12.04 -21.33
N LEU A 218 -1.03 -11.59 -20.10
CA LEU A 218 0.20 -10.88 -19.73
C LEU A 218 1.43 -11.78 -19.92
N VAL A 219 1.35 -13.04 -19.45
CA VAL A 219 2.44 -14.02 -19.62
C VAL A 219 2.68 -14.32 -21.09
N ASP A 220 1.64 -14.52 -21.89
CA ASP A 220 1.74 -14.76 -23.34
C ASP A 220 2.41 -13.58 -24.07
N ASN A 221 2.29 -12.36 -23.54
CA ASN A 221 2.86 -11.14 -24.10
C ASN A 221 4.01 -10.56 -23.26
N ILE A 222 4.66 -11.37 -22.45
CA ILE A 222 5.70 -10.92 -21.51
C ILE A 222 6.85 -10.17 -22.18
N GLN A 223 7.13 -10.47 -23.47
CA GLN A 223 8.18 -9.81 -24.25
C GLN A 223 7.98 -8.28 -24.28
N ARG A 224 6.74 -7.80 -24.31
CA ARG A 224 6.43 -6.37 -24.29
C ARG A 224 6.94 -5.69 -23.01
N ILE A 225 6.88 -6.37 -21.88
CA ILE A 225 7.40 -5.89 -20.59
C ILE A 225 8.94 -5.86 -20.63
N TYR A 226 9.56 -6.91 -21.16
CA TYR A 226 11.03 -6.96 -21.32
C TYR A 226 11.57 -5.90 -22.26
N ASP A 227 10.82 -5.50 -23.28
CA ASP A 227 11.23 -4.47 -24.22
C ASP A 227 11.03 -3.05 -23.71
N ALA A 228 10.15 -2.86 -22.72
CA ALA A 228 9.90 -1.56 -22.11
C ALA A 228 11.03 -1.14 -21.16
N ASP A 229 11.19 0.16 -20.99
CA ASP A 229 12.11 0.75 -20.00
C ASP A 229 11.41 0.85 -18.63
N PHE A 230 10.09 1.10 -18.65
CA PHE A 230 9.24 1.17 -17.46
C PHE A 230 7.91 0.46 -17.71
N SER A 231 7.55 -0.47 -16.86
CA SER A 231 6.27 -1.20 -16.96
C SER A 231 5.43 -1.01 -15.70
N VAL A 232 4.13 -0.86 -15.87
CA VAL A 232 3.18 -0.77 -14.77
C VAL A 232 2.15 -1.88 -14.90
N ILE A 233 2.01 -2.66 -13.85
CA ILE A 233 1.01 -3.73 -13.74
C ILE A 233 0.14 -3.44 -12.53
N VAL A 234 -1.17 -3.23 -12.75
CA VAL A 234 -2.16 -3.06 -11.68
C VAL A 234 -2.91 -4.37 -11.50
N TYR A 235 -2.79 -4.96 -10.32
CA TYR A 235 -3.40 -6.25 -9.97
C TYR A 235 -4.58 -6.04 -9.02
N ASN A 236 -5.82 -6.11 -9.56
CA ASN A 236 -7.04 -5.83 -8.81
C ASN A 236 -7.74 -7.08 -8.25
N PHE A 237 -7.21 -8.27 -8.48
CA PHE A 237 -7.93 -9.50 -8.13
C PHE A 237 -8.18 -9.68 -6.64
N LEU A 238 -7.24 -9.23 -5.78
CA LEU A 238 -7.42 -9.29 -4.33
C LEU A 238 -8.55 -8.37 -3.85
N ASP A 239 -8.67 -7.19 -4.44
CA ASP A 239 -9.76 -6.26 -4.14
C ASP A 239 -11.12 -6.87 -4.53
N ILE A 240 -11.22 -7.45 -5.71
CA ILE A 240 -12.43 -8.15 -6.17
C ILE A 240 -12.80 -9.31 -5.24
N LEU A 241 -11.83 -10.12 -4.81
CA LEU A 241 -12.05 -11.20 -3.85
C LEU A 241 -12.55 -10.68 -2.50
N SER A 242 -12.00 -9.56 -2.02
CA SER A 242 -12.43 -8.95 -0.76
C SER A 242 -13.87 -8.46 -0.83
N HIS A 243 -14.29 -7.85 -1.94
CA HIS A 243 -15.67 -7.45 -2.16
C HIS A 243 -16.61 -8.67 -2.25
N ALA A 244 -16.24 -9.70 -3.02
CA ALA A 244 -17.01 -10.93 -3.12
C ALA A 244 -17.20 -11.61 -1.75
N ARG A 245 -16.18 -11.59 -0.88
CA ARG A 245 -16.26 -12.13 0.49
C ARG A 245 -17.27 -11.40 1.37
N THR A 246 -17.45 -10.10 1.18
CA THR A 246 -18.45 -9.32 1.95
C THR A 246 -19.87 -9.50 1.44
N GLU A 247 -20.04 -9.89 0.18
CA GLU A 247 -21.34 -10.02 -0.48
C GLU A 247 -21.90 -11.46 -0.46
N THR A 248 -21.06 -12.46 -0.21
CA THR A 248 -21.47 -13.88 -0.19
C THR A 248 -21.09 -14.56 1.12
N ASP A 249 -22.05 -15.21 1.80
CA ASP A 249 -21.82 -15.97 3.03
C ASP A 249 -20.90 -17.17 2.83
N ILE A 250 -20.81 -17.72 1.60
CA ILE A 250 -19.97 -18.86 1.22
C ILE A 250 -18.47 -18.56 1.32
N ILE A 251 -18.06 -17.29 1.26
CA ILE A 251 -16.64 -16.88 1.30
C ILE A 251 -16.25 -16.38 2.71
N ARG A 252 -17.20 -16.37 3.67
CA ARG A 252 -16.94 -15.98 5.06
C ARG A 252 -16.35 -17.09 5.92
N GLU A 253 -16.49 -18.36 5.52
CA GLU A 253 -15.88 -19.53 6.13
C GLU A 253 -14.50 -19.83 5.48
#